data_73ebf4242025604f991823c624f2bd1a
#
_entry.id   73ebf4242025604f991823c624f2bd1a
#
_cell.length_a   1.000
_cell.length_b   1.000
_cell.length_c   1.000
_cell.angle_alpha   90.00
_cell.angle_beta   90.00
_cell.angle_gamma   90.00
#
_symmetry.space_group_name_H-M   'P 1'
#
loop_
_entity.id
_entity.type
_entity.pdbx_description
1 polymer ?
#
loop_
_entity_poly.entity_id
_entity_poly.type
_entity_poly.pdbx_seq_one_letter_code
_entity_poly.pdbx_strand_id
1 'polypeptide(L)'
;MESFTNPKDAAQWVLSGKILLHPTEGVWGLGCLYDSKNAINRISELKQRSEAKNYILLMPNLAWVQKLGSNLEAIDLEELKTFWPGHYTILFKPSNECPRHLISLRDRVAMRVSAHKPIKDLLNVIQKPIVSTSANISGEAHMDDINFNKKLFNFDDVALYNKPLGGEEKPSKIIDFLSREVIRG
;
A
#
# COMPACT_ATOMS: atom_id res chain seq x y z
N MET A 1 15.30 -13.54 -7.74
CA MET A 1 14.27 -12.45 -7.74
C MET A 1 14.38 -11.67 -9.04
N GLU A 2 13.29 -11.60 -9.80
CA GLU A 2 13.17 -10.73 -10.97
C GLU A 2 13.20 -9.24 -10.57
N SER A 3 13.65 -8.37 -11.49
CA SER A 3 13.79 -6.93 -11.19
C SER A 3 13.36 -6.09 -12.40
N PHE A 4 12.43 -5.19 -12.19
CA PHE A 4 11.85 -4.32 -13.20
C PHE A 4 12.17 -2.86 -12.91
N THR A 5 12.56 -2.12 -13.96
CA THR A 5 12.67 -0.66 -13.91
C THR A 5 11.53 0.03 -14.67
N ASN A 6 10.84 -0.70 -15.54
CA ASN A 6 9.70 -0.22 -16.30
C ASN A 6 8.40 -0.46 -15.50
N PRO A 7 7.53 0.56 -15.29
CA PRO A 7 6.28 0.39 -14.58
C PRO A 7 5.30 -0.57 -15.28
N LYS A 8 5.37 -0.74 -16.59
CA LYS A 8 4.51 -1.68 -17.33
C LYS A 8 4.83 -3.13 -16.98
N ASP A 9 6.13 -3.48 -16.92
CA ASP A 9 6.57 -4.84 -16.59
C ASP A 9 6.24 -5.17 -15.12
N ALA A 10 6.52 -4.22 -14.21
CA ALA A 10 6.15 -4.34 -12.80
C ALA A 10 4.63 -4.48 -12.62
N ALA A 11 3.83 -3.73 -13.39
CA ALA A 11 2.37 -3.82 -13.37
C ALA A 11 1.87 -5.18 -13.85
N GLN A 12 2.43 -5.71 -14.96
CA GLN A 12 2.07 -7.04 -15.46
C GLN A 12 2.36 -8.14 -14.42
N TRP A 13 3.49 -8.02 -13.71
CA TRP A 13 3.83 -8.92 -12.62
C TRP A 13 2.77 -8.90 -11.51
N VAL A 14 2.36 -7.72 -11.05
CA VAL A 14 1.31 -7.57 -10.04
C VAL A 14 -0.04 -8.08 -10.55
N LEU A 15 -0.39 -7.76 -11.81
CA LEU A 15 -1.64 -8.20 -12.43
C LEU A 15 -1.71 -9.72 -12.63
N SER A 16 -0.56 -10.42 -12.69
CA SER A 16 -0.51 -11.89 -12.69
C SER A 16 -0.74 -12.53 -11.30
N GLY A 17 -1.08 -11.72 -10.27
CA GLY A 17 -1.39 -12.20 -8.92
C GLY A 17 -0.17 -12.39 -8.02
N LYS A 18 0.99 -11.87 -8.42
CA LYS A 18 2.26 -12.00 -7.70
C LYS A 18 2.57 -10.77 -6.83
N ILE A 19 3.61 -10.87 -6.01
CA ILE A 19 4.02 -9.88 -5.03
C ILE A 19 5.13 -8.99 -5.61
N LEU A 20 5.08 -7.70 -5.30
CA LEU A 20 6.08 -6.73 -5.71
C LEU A 20 6.75 -6.10 -4.46
N LEU A 21 8.06 -6.22 -4.38
CA LEU A 21 8.88 -5.38 -3.51
C LEU A 21 9.03 -4.03 -4.23
N HIS A 22 8.50 -2.96 -3.65
CA HIS A 22 8.40 -1.66 -4.30
C HIS A 22 8.85 -0.52 -3.39
N PRO A 23 9.40 0.59 -3.94
CA PRO A 23 9.70 1.76 -3.14
C PRO A 23 8.43 2.50 -2.75
N THR A 24 8.50 3.23 -1.64
CA THR A 24 7.51 4.26 -1.29
C THR A 24 8.23 5.57 -0.99
N GLU A 25 7.55 6.55 -0.40
CA GLU A 25 8.17 7.81 -0.01
C GLU A 25 9.25 7.61 1.06
N GLY A 26 9.04 6.71 2.03
CA GLY A 26 9.96 6.56 3.16
C GLY A 26 10.60 5.18 3.28
N VAL A 27 9.89 4.10 2.96
CA VAL A 27 10.36 2.73 3.21
C VAL A 27 10.04 1.81 2.04
N TRP A 28 10.77 0.71 1.92
CA TRP A 28 10.41 -0.36 0.99
C TRP A 28 9.12 -1.05 1.43
N GLY A 29 8.27 -1.41 0.46
CA GLY A 29 7.01 -2.08 0.68
C GLY A 29 6.91 -3.41 -0.05
N LEU A 30 6.13 -4.33 0.52
CA LEU A 30 5.59 -5.51 -0.19
C LEU A 30 4.16 -5.21 -0.57
N GLY A 31 3.81 -5.42 -1.84
CA GLY A 31 2.48 -5.14 -2.37
C GLY A 31 1.98 -6.17 -3.36
N CYS A 32 0.67 -6.25 -3.49
CA CYS A 32 -0.04 -7.07 -4.46
C CYS A 32 -1.40 -6.43 -4.79
N LEU A 33 -2.16 -6.98 -5.74
CA LEU A 33 -3.53 -6.50 -6.00
C LEU A 33 -4.40 -6.60 -4.73
N TYR A 34 -5.22 -5.58 -4.50
CA TYR A 34 -6.12 -5.47 -3.34
C TYR A 34 -7.17 -6.59 -3.28
N ASP A 35 -7.55 -7.15 -4.41
CA ASP A 35 -8.55 -8.21 -4.56
C ASP A 35 -7.92 -9.63 -4.63
N SER A 36 -6.59 -9.76 -4.57
CA SER A 36 -5.88 -11.04 -4.58
C SER A 36 -5.68 -11.58 -3.16
N LYS A 37 -6.68 -12.27 -2.61
CA LYS A 37 -6.61 -12.85 -1.26
C LYS A 37 -5.41 -13.79 -1.09
N ASN A 38 -5.07 -14.59 -2.12
CA ASN A 38 -3.93 -15.52 -2.06
C ASN A 38 -2.59 -14.77 -1.91
N ALA A 39 -2.37 -13.71 -2.71
CA ALA A 39 -1.14 -12.92 -2.60
C ALA A 39 -1.07 -12.14 -1.27
N ILE A 40 -2.20 -11.68 -0.72
CA ILE A 40 -2.28 -11.03 0.59
C ILE A 40 -1.91 -12.02 1.71
N ASN A 41 -2.45 -13.24 1.67
CA ASN A 41 -2.08 -14.30 2.62
C ASN A 41 -0.58 -14.62 2.51
N ARG A 42 -0.06 -14.70 1.28
CA ARG A 42 1.36 -14.94 1.05
C ARG A 42 2.24 -13.83 1.62
N ILE A 43 1.86 -12.56 1.51
CA ILE A 43 2.55 -11.45 2.18
C ILE A 43 2.53 -11.63 3.70
N SER A 44 1.41 -12.07 4.29
CA SER A 44 1.34 -12.35 5.74
C SER A 44 2.34 -13.44 6.17
N GLU A 45 2.43 -14.54 5.40
CA GLU A 45 3.39 -15.61 5.63
C GLU A 45 4.84 -15.11 5.56
N LEU A 46 5.20 -14.41 4.46
CA LEU A 46 6.54 -13.85 4.24
C LEU A 46 6.97 -12.92 5.36
N LYS A 47 6.03 -12.18 5.94
CA LYS A 47 6.26 -11.26 7.06
C LYS A 47 6.16 -11.94 8.42
N GLN A 48 5.84 -13.21 8.51
CA GLN A 48 5.52 -13.91 9.76
C GLN A 48 4.48 -13.13 10.60
N ARG A 49 3.44 -12.65 9.91
CA ARG A 49 2.48 -11.70 10.48
C ARG A 49 1.20 -12.40 10.90
N SER A 50 0.72 -12.11 12.13
CA SER A 50 -0.64 -12.51 12.52
C SER A 50 -1.69 -11.79 11.68
N GLU A 51 -2.82 -12.44 11.38
CA GLU A 51 -3.91 -11.94 10.50
C GLU A 51 -4.54 -10.61 10.94
N ALA A 52 -4.34 -10.18 12.18
CA ALA A 52 -5.01 -9.02 12.80
C ALA A 52 -4.43 -7.64 12.42
N LYS A 53 -3.39 -7.56 11.59
CA LYS A 53 -2.77 -6.26 11.26
C LYS A 53 -3.23 -5.74 9.91
N ASN A 54 -3.58 -4.45 9.88
CA ASN A 54 -4.12 -3.77 8.71
C ASN A 54 -3.07 -3.54 7.62
N TYR A 55 -3.52 -3.65 6.37
CA TYR A 55 -2.78 -3.23 5.19
C TYR A 55 -3.15 -1.80 4.81
N ILE A 56 -2.24 -1.10 4.15
CA ILE A 56 -2.53 0.19 3.51
C ILE A 56 -2.86 -0.10 2.04
N LEU A 57 -3.95 0.49 1.54
CA LEU A 57 -4.28 0.48 0.12
C LEU A 57 -3.66 1.72 -0.54
N LEU A 58 -2.74 1.51 -1.46
CA LEU A 58 -2.26 2.55 -2.36
C LEU A 58 -3.28 2.69 -3.49
N MET A 59 -3.92 3.83 -3.54
CA MET A 59 -5.05 4.13 -4.42
C MET A 59 -4.57 4.83 -5.69
N PRO A 60 -5.05 4.44 -6.90
CA PRO A 60 -4.72 5.15 -8.13
C PRO A 60 -5.21 6.60 -8.13
N ASN A 61 -6.40 6.84 -7.56
CA ASN A 61 -7.07 8.14 -7.54
C ASN A 61 -8.19 8.19 -6.50
N LEU A 62 -8.82 9.36 -6.33
CA LEU A 62 -9.91 9.57 -5.39
C LEU A 62 -11.21 8.80 -5.72
N ALA A 63 -11.45 8.46 -6.99
CA ALA A 63 -12.63 7.65 -7.34
C ALA A 63 -12.57 6.26 -6.69
N TRP A 64 -11.40 5.67 -6.57
CA TRP A 64 -11.22 4.42 -5.83
C TRP A 64 -11.41 4.61 -4.32
N VAL A 65 -11.04 5.78 -3.78
CA VAL A 65 -11.28 6.09 -2.36
C VAL A 65 -12.78 6.17 -2.08
N GLN A 66 -13.54 6.86 -2.94
CA GLN A 66 -15.01 6.91 -2.85
C GLN A 66 -15.66 5.54 -2.99
N LYS A 67 -15.13 4.70 -3.89
CA LYS A 67 -15.65 3.35 -4.11
C LYS A 67 -15.51 2.47 -2.87
N LEU A 68 -14.36 2.49 -2.20
CA LEU A 68 -14.05 1.58 -1.09
C LEU A 68 -14.32 2.19 0.30
N GLY A 69 -14.39 3.52 0.41
CA GLY A 69 -14.81 4.25 1.62
C GLY A 69 -16.30 4.55 1.59
N SER A 70 -16.94 4.57 2.75
CA SER A 70 -18.37 4.88 2.87
C SER A 70 -18.61 6.35 3.22
N ASN A 71 -19.74 6.91 2.74
CA ASN A 71 -20.26 8.22 3.09
C ASN A 71 -19.26 9.37 2.86
N LEU A 72 -18.55 9.34 1.72
CA LEU A 72 -17.66 10.42 1.29
C LEU A 72 -18.40 11.35 0.34
N GLU A 73 -18.70 12.55 0.79
CA GLU A 73 -19.35 13.60 0.01
C GLU A 73 -18.33 14.46 -0.75
N ALA A 74 -18.82 15.39 -1.58
CA ALA A 74 -17.95 16.25 -2.37
C ALA A 74 -17.03 17.13 -1.51
N ILE A 75 -17.52 17.60 -0.34
CA ILE A 75 -16.73 18.40 0.59
C ILE A 75 -15.57 17.60 1.22
N ASP A 76 -15.81 16.33 1.49
CA ASP A 76 -14.77 15.44 2.02
C ASP A 76 -13.64 15.24 1.01
N LEU A 77 -13.99 15.15 -0.27
CA LEU A 77 -13.00 15.01 -1.34
C LEU A 77 -12.15 16.27 -1.51
N GLU A 78 -12.71 17.46 -1.32
CA GLU A 78 -11.93 18.70 -1.33
C GLU A 78 -10.98 18.76 -0.13
N GLU A 79 -11.42 18.34 1.04
CA GLU A 79 -10.54 18.22 2.20
C GLU A 79 -9.40 17.23 1.96
N LEU A 80 -9.70 16.07 1.38
CA LEU A 80 -8.68 15.05 1.07
C LEU A 80 -7.58 15.55 0.13
N LYS A 81 -7.84 16.53 -0.71
CA LYS A 81 -6.82 17.17 -1.57
C LYS A 81 -5.75 17.94 -0.76
N THR A 82 -6.00 18.25 0.51
CA THR A 82 -5.00 18.85 1.39
C THR A 82 -3.96 17.85 1.89
N PHE A 83 -4.30 16.55 1.89
CA PHE A 83 -3.44 15.45 2.30
C PHE A 83 -2.85 14.68 1.13
N TRP A 84 -3.57 14.65 -0.01
CA TRP A 84 -3.27 13.80 -1.15
C TRP A 84 -3.22 14.53 -2.49
N PRO A 85 -2.32 14.12 -3.40
CA PRO A 85 -1.31 13.06 -3.23
C PRO A 85 -0.25 13.43 -2.18
N GLY A 86 0.09 12.47 -1.28
CA GLY A 86 1.03 12.79 -0.20
C GLY A 86 1.37 11.64 0.74
N HIS A 87 2.14 11.96 1.78
CA HIS A 87 2.66 11.02 2.77
C HIS A 87 1.71 10.79 3.96
N TYR A 88 0.40 10.77 3.68
CA TYR A 88 -0.65 10.53 4.67
C TYR A 88 -1.43 9.27 4.34
N THR A 89 -1.66 8.44 5.34
CA THR A 89 -2.63 7.32 5.29
C THR A 89 -3.86 7.73 6.07
N ILE A 90 -5.03 7.59 5.48
CA ILE A 90 -6.29 7.99 6.12
C ILE A 90 -7.16 6.74 6.29
N LEU A 91 -7.72 6.59 7.49
CA LEU A 91 -8.63 5.50 7.83
C LEU A 91 -10.07 5.95 7.56
N PHE A 92 -10.77 5.17 6.77
CA PHE A 92 -12.20 5.38 6.46
C PHE A 92 -13.06 4.27 6.99
N LYS A 93 -14.33 4.57 7.20
CA LYS A 93 -15.35 3.54 7.30
C LYS A 93 -15.45 2.83 5.95
N PRO A 94 -15.43 1.48 5.90
CA PRO A 94 -15.49 0.77 4.61
C PRO A 94 -16.87 0.88 3.98
N SER A 95 -16.93 0.92 2.66
CA SER A 95 -18.16 0.75 1.90
C SER A 95 -18.52 -0.73 1.77
N ASN A 96 -19.72 -1.03 1.26
CA ASN A 96 -20.13 -2.42 0.96
C ASN A 96 -19.29 -3.06 -0.17
N GLU A 97 -18.61 -2.26 -0.98
CA GLU A 97 -17.70 -2.74 -2.04
C GLU A 97 -16.28 -3.04 -1.52
N CYS A 98 -15.98 -2.65 -0.29
CA CYS A 98 -14.67 -2.91 0.30
C CYS A 98 -14.55 -4.40 0.67
N PRO A 99 -13.54 -5.13 0.16
CA PRO A 99 -13.33 -6.54 0.51
C PRO A 99 -13.11 -6.71 2.02
N ARG A 100 -13.81 -7.66 2.64
CA ARG A 100 -13.77 -7.88 4.10
C ARG A 100 -12.37 -8.14 4.66
N HIS A 101 -11.51 -8.80 3.90
CA HIS A 101 -10.12 -9.09 4.32
C HIS A 101 -9.22 -7.84 4.39
N LEU A 102 -9.69 -6.69 3.92
CA LEU A 102 -8.99 -5.39 4.01
C LEU A 102 -9.50 -4.53 5.16
N ILE A 103 -10.59 -4.94 5.81
CA ILE A 103 -11.20 -4.21 6.91
C ILE A 103 -10.51 -4.58 8.21
N SER A 104 -10.10 -3.58 8.98
CA SER A 104 -9.46 -3.76 10.27
C SER A 104 -10.42 -4.21 11.36
N LEU A 105 -9.87 -4.69 12.49
CA LEU A 105 -10.64 -5.00 13.70
C LEU A 105 -11.41 -3.79 14.26
N ARG A 106 -11.01 -2.55 13.89
CA ARG A 106 -11.69 -1.31 14.28
C ARG A 106 -12.74 -0.87 13.25
N ASP A 107 -13.13 -1.74 12.31
CA ASP A 107 -14.04 -1.42 11.21
C ASP A 107 -13.55 -0.20 10.38
N ARG A 108 -12.28 -0.25 9.97
CA ARG A 108 -11.63 0.78 9.14
C ARG A 108 -10.87 0.15 8.00
N VAL A 109 -10.80 0.87 6.89
CA VAL A 109 -9.91 0.60 5.77
C VAL A 109 -8.90 1.74 5.66
N ALA A 110 -7.61 1.39 5.54
CA ALA A 110 -6.52 2.35 5.45
C ALA A 110 -6.19 2.62 3.98
N MET A 111 -6.29 3.87 3.55
CA MET A 111 -6.08 4.28 2.17
C MET A 111 -5.04 5.37 2.07
N ARG A 112 -4.35 5.44 0.92
CA ARG A 112 -3.38 6.47 0.61
C ARG A 112 -3.30 6.71 -0.89
N VAL A 113 -3.34 7.98 -1.31
CA VAL A 113 -2.95 8.41 -2.66
C VAL A 113 -1.53 8.96 -2.58
N SER A 114 -0.56 8.20 -3.10
CA SER A 114 0.86 8.51 -3.00
C SER A 114 1.28 9.65 -3.94
N ALA A 115 2.19 10.51 -3.48
CA ALA A 115 2.86 11.50 -4.33
C ALA A 115 4.10 10.94 -5.02
N HIS A 116 4.61 9.79 -4.56
CA HIS A 116 5.84 9.19 -5.07
C HIS A 116 5.71 8.76 -6.53
N LYS A 117 6.53 9.35 -7.39
CA LYS A 117 6.42 9.15 -8.84
C LYS A 117 6.44 7.67 -9.27
N PRO A 118 7.34 6.79 -8.78
CA PRO A 118 7.32 5.38 -9.13
C PRO A 118 6.00 4.67 -8.81
N ILE A 119 5.38 4.97 -7.66
CA ILE A 119 4.08 4.41 -7.28
C ILE A 119 2.96 4.95 -8.16
N LYS A 120 2.96 6.24 -8.46
CA LYS A 120 1.99 6.84 -9.40
C LYS A 120 2.08 6.19 -10.79
N ASP A 121 3.30 6.04 -11.31
CA ASP A 121 3.53 5.43 -12.63
C ASP A 121 3.03 3.97 -12.65
N LEU A 122 3.31 3.21 -11.60
CA LEU A 122 2.84 1.84 -11.43
C LEU A 122 1.30 1.76 -11.39
N LEU A 123 0.67 2.55 -10.53
CA LEU A 123 -0.79 2.56 -10.35
C LEU A 123 -1.53 3.10 -11.58
N ASN A 124 -0.92 4.01 -12.33
CA ASN A 124 -1.45 4.48 -13.62
C ASN A 124 -1.51 3.37 -14.68
N VAL A 125 -0.67 2.35 -14.59
CA VAL A 125 -0.75 1.17 -15.48
C VAL A 125 -1.73 0.13 -14.92
N ILE A 126 -1.68 -0.17 -13.62
CA ILE A 126 -2.53 -1.18 -12.98
C ILE A 126 -4.01 -0.77 -12.99
N GLN A 127 -4.32 0.53 -12.81
CA GLN A 127 -5.68 1.11 -12.72
C GLN A 127 -6.55 0.52 -11.59
N LYS A 128 -5.93 -0.19 -10.64
CA LYS A 128 -6.55 -0.77 -9.45
C LYS A 128 -5.71 -0.45 -8.22
N PRO A 129 -6.31 -0.45 -7.01
CA PRO A 129 -5.53 -0.37 -5.78
C PRO A 129 -4.58 -1.56 -5.60
N ILE A 130 -3.47 -1.31 -4.93
CA ILE A 130 -2.60 -2.38 -4.42
C ILE A 130 -2.56 -2.31 -2.90
N VAL A 131 -2.52 -3.48 -2.27
CA VAL A 131 -2.14 -3.61 -0.86
C VAL A 131 -0.67 -3.26 -0.73
N SER A 132 -0.30 -2.57 0.32
CA SER A 132 1.09 -2.27 0.65
C SER A 132 1.33 -2.40 2.15
N THR A 133 2.47 -2.97 2.51
CA THR A 133 2.98 -3.04 3.87
C THR A 133 4.50 -2.92 3.85
N SER A 134 5.13 -2.40 4.92
CA SER A 134 6.60 -2.29 4.99
C SER A 134 7.30 -3.62 4.75
N ALA A 135 8.43 -3.59 4.03
CA ALA A 135 9.22 -4.78 3.69
C ALA A 135 10.16 -5.16 4.85
N ASN A 136 9.59 -5.72 5.93
CA ASN A 136 10.30 -6.23 7.09
C ASN A 136 9.54 -7.41 7.69
N ILE A 137 10.20 -8.24 8.49
CA ILE A 137 9.52 -9.21 9.34
C ILE A 137 8.70 -8.46 10.39
N SER A 138 7.54 -9.00 10.74
CA SER A 138 6.61 -8.30 11.62
C SER A 138 7.21 -8.08 13.01
N GLY A 139 7.30 -6.83 13.44
CA GLY A 139 7.90 -6.46 14.73
C GLY A 139 9.38 -6.06 14.64
N GLU A 140 10.05 -6.33 13.52
CA GLU A 140 11.43 -5.89 13.29
C GLU A 140 11.49 -4.50 12.68
N ALA A 141 12.65 -3.86 12.75
CA ALA A 141 12.90 -2.60 12.07
C ALA A 141 12.90 -2.78 10.56
N HIS A 142 12.44 -1.75 9.83
CA HIS A 142 12.61 -1.73 8.37
C HIS A 142 14.02 -1.28 8.02
N MET A 143 14.52 -1.86 6.93
CA MET A 143 15.82 -1.52 6.38
C MET A 143 15.65 -0.83 5.04
N ASP A 144 16.33 0.30 4.87
CA ASP A 144 16.33 1.05 3.60
C ASP A 144 17.28 0.43 2.58
N ASP A 145 18.17 -0.48 3.02
CA ASP A 145 19.07 -1.20 2.13
C ASP A 145 18.30 -2.20 1.26
N ILE A 146 18.25 -1.90 -0.02
CA ILE A 146 17.59 -2.75 -1.02
C ILE A 146 18.23 -4.14 -1.13
N ASN A 147 19.54 -4.27 -0.92
CA ASN A 147 20.20 -5.56 -1.00
C ASN A 147 19.80 -6.46 0.17
N PHE A 148 19.61 -5.88 1.36
CA PHE A 148 19.04 -6.60 2.50
C PHE A 148 17.62 -7.07 2.19
N ASN A 149 16.75 -6.18 1.70
CA ASN A 149 15.37 -6.52 1.37
C ASN A 149 15.28 -7.57 0.24
N LYS A 150 16.13 -7.47 -0.79
CA LYS A 150 16.23 -8.49 -1.86
C LYS A 150 16.62 -9.87 -1.31
N LYS A 151 17.54 -9.92 -0.35
CA LYS A 151 17.96 -11.18 0.29
C LYS A 151 16.84 -11.76 1.15
N LEU A 152 16.16 -10.91 1.93
CA LEU A 152 15.08 -11.31 2.84
C LEU A 152 13.87 -11.87 2.09
N PHE A 153 13.52 -11.27 0.95
CA PHE A 153 12.33 -11.62 0.16
C PHE A 153 12.65 -12.26 -1.20
N ASN A 154 13.75 -13.01 -1.30
CA ASN A 154 14.15 -13.69 -2.53
C ASN A 154 13.35 -14.98 -2.77
N PHE A 155 12.11 -14.82 -3.26
CA PHE A 155 11.20 -15.90 -3.62
C PHE A 155 10.76 -15.76 -5.07
N ASP A 156 10.34 -16.86 -5.71
CA ASP A 156 9.94 -16.88 -7.12
C ASP A 156 8.64 -16.13 -7.41
N ASP A 157 7.84 -15.90 -6.37
CA ASP A 157 6.60 -15.14 -6.43
C ASP A 157 6.76 -13.66 -6.03
N VAL A 158 8.00 -13.21 -5.77
CA VAL A 158 8.34 -11.83 -5.42
C VAL A 158 9.31 -11.25 -6.45
N ALA A 159 8.98 -10.10 -7.02
CA ALA A 159 9.88 -9.32 -7.87
C ALA A 159 10.16 -7.93 -7.29
N LEU A 160 11.25 -7.32 -7.70
CA LEU A 160 11.64 -5.97 -7.31
C LEU A 160 11.20 -4.94 -8.37
N TYR A 161 10.47 -3.92 -7.94
CA TYR A 161 10.37 -2.67 -8.71
C TYR A 161 11.51 -1.74 -8.33
N ASN A 162 12.59 -1.82 -9.10
CA ASN A 162 13.88 -1.17 -8.81
C ASN A 162 13.83 0.33 -9.17
N LYS A 163 13.31 1.13 -8.27
CA LYS A 163 13.27 2.59 -8.31
C LYS A 163 13.69 3.15 -6.96
N PRO A 164 14.14 4.41 -6.88
CA PRO A 164 14.56 5.01 -5.62
C PRO A 164 13.39 5.20 -4.65
N LEU A 165 13.68 5.25 -3.36
CA LEU A 165 12.78 5.75 -2.31
C LEU A 165 12.54 7.25 -2.50
N GLY A 166 11.46 7.78 -1.89
CA GLY A 166 11.05 9.17 -2.03
C GLY A 166 11.76 10.16 -1.10
N GLY A 167 12.64 9.68 -0.19
CA GLY A 167 13.45 10.51 0.69
C GLY A 167 12.78 10.92 2.01
N GLU A 168 11.61 10.38 2.34
CA GLU A 168 11.00 10.54 3.66
C GLU A 168 11.69 9.62 4.68
N GLU A 169 12.00 10.14 5.87
CA GLU A 169 12.70 9.37 6.90
C GLU A 169 11.80 8.42 7.70
N LYS A 170 10.49 8.64 7.65
CA LYS A 170 9.51 7.92 8.48
C LYS A 170 8.40 7.29 7.63
N PRO A 171 7.71 6.27 8.14
CA PRO A 171 6.47 5.79 7.54
C PRO A 171 5.39 6.89 7.53
N SER A 172 4.39 6.76 6.64
CA SER A 172 3.28 7.73 6.53
C SER A 172 2.58 7.98 7.87
N LYS A 173 2.18 9.21 8.13
CA LYS A 173 1.24 9.52 9.22
C LYS A 173 -0.09 8.81 8.98
N ILE A 174 -0.74 8.35 10.05
CA ILE A 174 -2.06 7.70 9.97
C ILE A 174 -3.06 8.55 10.75
N ILE A 175 -4.14 8.94 10.06
CA ILE A 175 -5.22 9.77 10.62
C ILE A 175 -6.55 9.04 10.42
N ASP A 176 -7.39 8.96 11.45
CA ASP A 176 -8.78 8.54 11.29
C ASP A 176 -9.60 9.71 10.75
N PHE A 177 -10.26 9.52 9.60
CA PHE A 177 -10.99 10.62 8.92
C PHE A 177 -12.16 11.13 9.74
N LEU A 178 -12.85 10.24 10.43
CA LEU A 178 -14.06 10.61 11.20
C LEU A 178 -13.72 11.29 12.53
N SER A 179 -12.81 10.69 13.31
CA SER A 179 -12.45 11.22 14.64
C SER A 179 -11.37 12.30 14.61
N ARG A 180 -10.67 12.46 13.48
CA ARG A 180 -9.49 13.33 13.31
C ARG A 180 -8.30 12.93 14.20
N GLU A 181 -8.36 11.79 14.83
CA GLU A 181 -7.30 11.26 15.66
C GLU A 181 -6.07 10.89 14.85
N VAL A 182 -4.88 11.30 15.31
CA VAL A 182 -3.61 10.86 14.75
C VAL A 182 -3.22 9.55 15.42
N ILE A 183 -3.34 8.45 14.67
CA ILE A 183 -3.03 7.08 15.15
C ILE A 183 -1.53 6.81 15.13
N ARG A 184 -0.82 7.39 14.16
CA ARG A 184 0.63 7.34 14.02
C ARG A 184 1.12 8.64 13.40
N GLY A 185 2.07 9.31 14.07
CA GLY A 185 2.72 10.56 13.63
C GLY A 185 4.20 10.41 13.32
#